data_5af856be37cfbf28b94864af2200fe64
#
_entry.id   5af856be37cfbf28b94864af2200fe64
#
_cell.length_a   1.000
_cell.length_b   1.000
_cell.length_c   1.000
_cell.angle_alpha   90.00
_cell.angle_beta   90.00
_cell.angle_gamma   90.00
#
_symmetry.space_group_name_H-M   'P 1'
#
loop_
_entity.id
_entity.type
_entity.pdbx_description
1 polymer ?
#
loop_
_entity_poly.entity_id
_entity_poly.type
_entity_poly.pdbx_seq_one_letter_code
_entity_poly.pdbx_strand_id
1 'polypeptide(L)'
;DLKIVEVKNPDINAQLVAMEINGMLPAAETPAHTEGYEGFFHLTDMEGNVEKASLHYIVRDHNAQRLEGRKATMELIEKTINEKYGPGTCLLTWKDGYRNMVEKICGENYHLIENAVKACRLAGVEPLIQPIRGGTDGAQLSFMGLPCPNLGVGGFGYHGPYEHVSVEGMDKALEIALHLVELYLSLIHI
;
A
#
# COMPACT_ATOMS: atom_id res chain seq x y z
N ASP A 1 0.85 5.02 -3.37
CA ASP A 1 0.55 6.26 -4.08
C ASP A 1 -0.45 6.00 -5.20
N LEU A 2 -1.44 6.86 -5.35
CA LEU A 2 -2.39 6.84 -6.45
C LEU A 2 -1.81 7.66 -7.61
N LYS A 3 -1.87 7.11 -8.82
CA LYS A 3 -1.40 7.77 -10.05
C LYS A 3 -2.51 7.85 -11.07
N ILE A 4 -2.61 9.00 -11.70
CA ILE A 4 -3.51 9.22 -12.82
C ILE A 4 -2.65 9.58 -14.01
N VAL A 5 -2.77 8.81 -15.09
CA VAL A 5 -2.16 9.09 -16.38
C VAL A 5 -3.29 9.49 -17.32
N GLU A 6 -3.29 10.74 -17.73
CA GLU A 6 -4.23 11.25 -18.74
C GLU A 6 -3.58 11.27 -20.11
N VAL A 7 -4.31 10.83 -21.11
CA VAL A 7 -3.91 10.88 -22.52
C VAL A 7 -4.90 11.73 -23.27
N LYS A 8 -4.40 12.78 -23.91
CA LYS A 8 -5.17 13.72 -24.73
C LYS A 8 -4.36 14.13 -25.95
N ASN A 9 -4.85 13.80 -27.14
CA ASN A 9 -4.29 14.30 -28.38
C ASN A 9 -5.32 14.12 -29.49
N PRO A 10 -5.77 15.15 -30.21
CA PRO A 10 -6.81 15.06 -31.22
C PRO A 10 -6.38 14.27 -32.47
N ASP A 11 -5.09 14.08 -32.68
CA ASP A 11 -4.54 13.46 -33.91
C ASP A 11 -4.29 11.95 -33.76
N ILE A 12 -4.52 11.39 -32.55
CA ILE A 12 -4.24 9.98 -32.25
C ILE A 12 -5.40 9.34 -31.48
N ASN A 13 -5.48 8.02 -31.53
CA ASN A 13 -6.41 7.27 -30.68
C ASN A 13 -5.86 7.15 -29.26
N ALA A 14 -6.44 7.92 -28.33
CA ALA A 14 -5.99 7.99 -26.94
C ALA A 14 -6.08 6.64 -26.21
N GLN A 15 -7.04 5.78 -26.53
CA GLN A 15 -7.13 4.43 -25.94
C GLN A 15 -5.95 3.54 -26.35
N LEU A 16 -5.52 3.61 -27.62
CA LEU A 16 -4.37 2.81 -28.08
C LEU A 16 -3.09 3.27 -27.39
N VAL A 17 -2.92 4.57 -27.20
CA VAL A 17 -1.78 5.12 -26.46
C VAL A 17 -1.84 4.72 -24.97
N ALA A 18 -3.02 4.71 -24.36
CA ALA A 18 -3.20 4.22 -23.00
C ALA A 18 -2.80 2.74 -22.85
N MET A 19 -3.16 1.89 -23.82
CA MET A 19 -2.70 0.50 -23.85
C MET A 19 -1.20 0.38 -24.05
N GLU A 20 -0.59 1.22 -24.88
CA GLU A 20 0.86 1.28 -25.06
C GLU A 20 1.56 1.65 -23.73
N ILE A 21 1.09 2.69 -23.04
CA ILE A 21 1.58 3.10 -21.71
C ILE A 21 1.57 1.93 -20.74
N ASN A 22 0.44 1.23 -20.64
CA ASN A 22 0.35 0.06 -19.76
C ASN A 22 1.30 -1.06 -20.18
N GLY A 23 1.52 -1.25 -21.48
CA GLY A 23 2.45 -2.24 -22.02
C GLY A 23 3.94 -1.91 -21.80
N MET A 24 4.29 -0.66 -21.48
CA MET A 24 5.65 -0.24 -21.14
C MET A 24 6.03 -0.53 -19.69
N LEU A 25 5.07 -0.81 -18.84
CA LEU A 25 5.33 -1.20 -17.44
C LEU A 25 5.80 -2.66 -17.36
N PRO A 26 6.64 -3.01 -16.36
CA PRO A 26 7.09 -4.38 -16.16
C PRO A 26 5.93 -5.34 -15.90
N ALA A 27 5.67 -6.26 -16.82
CA ALA A 27 4.50 -7.16 -16.77
C ALA A 27 4.49 -8.08 -15.53
N ALA A 28 5.66 -8.40 -14.97
CA ALA A 28 5.81 -9.23 -13.78
C ALA A 28 5.67 -8.43 -12.46
N GLU A 29 5.61 -7.10 -12.51
CA GLU A 29 5.52 -6.27 -11.31
C GLU A 29 4.08 -5.83 -11.02
N THR A 30 3.18 -6.80 -10.92
CA THR A 30 1.76 -6.58 -10.57
C THR A 30 1.43 -7.30 -9.26
N PRO A 31 0.31 -6.97 -8.58
CA PRO A 31 -0.10 -7.67 -7.36
C PRO A 31 -0.25 -9.19 -7.52
N ALA A 32 -0.58 -9.66 -8.73
CA ALA A 32 -0.72 -11.08 -9.03
C ALA A 32 0.61 -11.84 -9.17
N HIS A 33 1.71 -11.12 -9.41
CA HIS A 33 3.04 -11.70 -9.67
C HIS A 33 4.07 -11.34 -8.61
N THR A 34 3.67 -10.62 -7.57
CA THR A 34 4.56 -10.15 -6.49
C THR A 34 4.02 -10.55 -5.12
N GLU A 35 4.93 -10.79 -4.17
CA GLU A 35 4.58 -11.20 -2.81
C GLU A 35 5.44 -10.49 -1.74
N GLY A 36 5.07 -10.66 -0.47
CA GLY A 36 5.82 -10.18 0.68
C GLY A 36 6.18 -8.69 0.59
N TYR A 37 7.48 -8.40 0.52
CA TYR A 37 8.05 -7.04 0.46
C TYR A 37 8.27 -6.50 -0.95
N GLU A 38 7.82 -7.21 -1.97
CA GLU A 38 7.95 -6.76 -3.36
C GLU A 38 6.95 -5.65 -3.67
N GLY A 39 7.42 -4.64 -4.39
CA GLY A 39 6.58 -3.56 -4.87
C GLY A 39 5.92 -3.90 -6.20
N PHE A 40 4.94 -3.09 -6.61
CA PHE A 40 4.16 -3.34 -7.80
C PHE A 40 3.57 -2.07 -8.42
N PHE A 41 3.16 -2.20 -9.68
CA PHE A 41 2.24 -1.31 -10.38
C PHE A 41 0.89 -2.02 -10.50
N HIS A 42 -0.17 -1.41 -10.03
CA HIS A 42 -1.52 -1.98 -10.10
C HIS A 42 -2.44 -1.03 -10.85
N LEU A 43 -2.78 -1.37 -12.08
CA LEU A 43 -3.83 -0.68 -12.82
C LEU A 43 -5.18 -1.01 -12.15
N THR A 44 -5.81 -0.02 -11.55
CA THR A 44 -7.07 -0.19 -10.83
C THR A 44 -8.27 0.19 -11.64
N ASP A 45 -8.09 1.12 -12.58
CA ASP A 45 -9.14 1.57 -13.48
C ASP A 45 -8.55 2.11 -14.78
N MET A 46 -9.25 1.91 -15.87
CA MET A 46 -8.92 2.44 -17.19
C MET A 46 -10.21 2.80 -17.93
N GLU A 47 -10.34 4.06 -18.24
CA GLU A 47 -11.49 4.56 -19.01
C GLU A 47 -11.02 5.42 -20.17
N GLY A 48 -11.85 5.53 -21.21
CA GLY A 48 -11.54 6.41 -22.32
C GLY A 48 -12.28 6.11 -23.60
N ASN A 49 -11.96 6.92 -24.59
CA ASN A 49 -12.42 6.82 -25.97
C ASN A 49 -11.30 7.24 -26.94
N VAL A 50 -11.63 7.47 -28.20
CA VAL A 50 -10.66 7.89 -29.22
C VAL A 50 -9.98 9.21 -28.88
N GLU A 51 -10.69 10.15 -28.23
CA GLU A 51 -10.22 11.52 -27.98
C GLU A 51 -9.42 11.66 -26.70
N LYS A 52 -9.76 10.88 -25.67
CA LYS A 52 -9.12 10.92 -24.33
C LYS A 52 -9.16 9.57 -23.67
N ALA A 53 -8.16 9.30 -22.84
CA ALA A 53 -8.15 8.15 -21.95
C ALA A 53 -7.50 8.51 -20.61
N SER A 54 -7.85 7.77 -19.56
CA SER A 54 -7.21 7.86 -18.25
C SER A 54 -6.92 6.46 -17.71
N LEU A 55 -5.78 6.32 -17.05
CA LEU A 55 -5.37 5.11 -16.35
C LEU A 55 -5.08 5.47 -14.90
N HIS A 56 -5.66 4.72 -13.98
CA HIS A 56 -5.48 4.89 -12.55
C HIS A 56 -4.61 3.76 -12.01
N TYR A 57 -3.47 4.11 -11.44
CA TYR A 57 -2.53 3.15 -10.88
C TYR A 57 -2.37 3.35 -9.38
N ILE A 58 -2.25 2.24 -8.67
CA ILE A 58 -1.64 2.21 -7.34
C ILE A 58 -0.20 1.73 -7.53
N VAL A 59 0.76 2.55 -7.10
CA VAL A 59 2.19 2.20 -7.11
C VAL A 59 2.65 2.06 -5.67
N ARG A 60 3.22 0.90 -5.33
CA ARG A 60 3.67 0.59 -3.96
C ARG A 60 5.03 -0.07 -3.97
N ASP A 61 5.78 0.20 -2.92
CA ASP A 61 6.96 -0.55 -2.52
C ASP A 61 7.18 -0.38 -1.01
N HIS A 62 7.69 -1.40 -0.35
CA HIS A 62 8.08 -1.32 1.06
C HIS A 62 9.38 -0.55 1.26
N ASN A 63 10.21 -0.45 0.23
CA ASN A 63 11.46 0.29 0.24
C ASN A 63 11.27 1.64 -0.45
N ALA A 64 11.57 2.74 0.26
CA ALA A 64 11.41 4.09 -0.25
C ALA A 64 12.24 4.36 -1.53
N GLN A 65 13.48 3.88 -1.59
CA GLN A 65 14.34 4.07 -2.78
C GLN A 65 13.79 3.31 -3.99
N ARG A 66 13.26 2.10 -3.81
CA ARG A 66 12.60 1.35 -4.90
C ARG A 66 11.31 2.03 -5.35
N LEU A 67 10.54 2.60 -4.40
CA LEU A 67 9.34 3.38 -4.74
C LEU A 67 9.70 4.57 -5.64
N GLU A 68 10.76 5.32 -5.31
CA GLU A 68 11.25 6.42 -6.17
C GLU A 68 11.70 5.90 -7.55
N GLY A 69 12.34 4.73 -7.62
CA GLY A 69 12.67 4.08 -8.90
C GLY A 69 11.42 3.75 -9.74
N ARG A 70 10.33 3.31 -9.10
CA ARG A 70 9.05 3.07 -9.79
C ARG A 70 8.41 4.37 -10.28
N LYS A 71 8.50 5.43 -9.50
CA LYS A 71 8.07 6.78 -9.93
C LYS A 71 8.84 7.22 -11.16
N ALA A 72 10.17 7.13 -11.12
CA ALA A 72 11.02 7.48 -12.25
C ALA A 72 10.70 6.66 -13.52
N THR A 73 10.30 5.39 -13.38
CA THR A 73 9.83 4.58 -14.51
C THR A 73 8.59 5.18 -15.15
N MET A 74 7.60 5.61 -14.38
CA MET A 74 6.38 6.22 -14.93
C MET A 74 6.66 7.60 -15.56
N GLU A 75 7.55 8.39 -14.96
CA GLU A 75 8.00 9.67 -15.52
C GLU A 75 8.74 9.48 -16.85
N LEU A 76 9.56 8.43 -16.96
CA LEU A 76 10.21 8.07 -18.23
C LEU A 76 9.18 7.66 -19.29
N ILE A 77 8.15 6.93 -18.92
CA ILE A 77 7.06 6.57 -19.83
C ILE A 77 6.32 7.82 -20.30
N GLU A 78 5.93 8.72 -19.41
CA GLU A 78 5.33 10.01 -19.76
C GLU A 78 6.19 10.77 -20.78
N LYS A 79 7.47 10.91 -20.48
CA LYS A 79 8.43 11.56 -21.37
C LYS A 79 8.49 10.89 -22.74
N THR A 80 8.61 9.56 -22.78
CA THR A 80 8.71 8.79 -24.01
C THR A 80 7.47 8.93 -24.90
N ILE A 81 6.29 8.90 -24.30
CA ILE A 81 5.02 9.11 -25.01
C ILE A 81 4.92 10.53 -25.56
N ASN A 82 5.31 11.53 -24.77
CA ASN A 82 5.32 12.93 -25.22
C ASN A 82 6.36 13.21 -26.33
N GLU A 83 7.50 12.53 -26.30
CA GLU A 83 8.48 12.61 -27.38
C GLU A 83 7.95 11.94 -28.68
N LYS A 84 7.21 10.84 -28.56
CA LYS A 84 6.68 10.10 -29.72
C LYS A 84 5.47 10.76 -30.37
N TYR A 85 4.54 11.28 -29.58
CA TYR A 85 3.23 11.75 -30.04
C TYR A 85 3.03 13.27 -29.92
N GLY A 86 3.99 13.98 -29.38
CA GLY A 86 3.95 15.42 -29.17
C GLY A 86 3.74 15.81 -27.70
N PRO A 87 4.27 16.99 -27.33
CA PRO A 87 4.18 17.48 -25.94
C PRO A 87 2.75 17.63 -25.44
N GLY A 88 2.48 17.19 -24.22
CA GLY A 88 1.17 17.26 -23.57
C GLY A 88 0.20 16.14 -23.97
N THR A 89 0.62 15.17 -24.78
CA THR A 89 -0.17 13.98 -25.10
C THR A 89 -0.41 13.11 -23.88
N CYS A 90 0.61 12.95 -23.02
CA CYS A 90 0.54 12.20 -21.77
C CYS A 90 0.82 13.15 -20.60
N LEU A 91 -0.03 13.11 -19.58
CA LEU A 91 0.12 13.88 -18.36
C LEU A 91 0.05 12.93 -17.17
N LEU A 92 1.11 12.87 -16.39
CA LEU A 92 1.23 12.08 -15.17
C LEU A 92 0.97 12.96 -13.94
N THR A 93 -0.04 12.61 -13.14
CA THR A 93 -0.35 13.29 -11.88
C THR A 93 -0.12 12.34 -10.71
N TRP A 94 0.53 12.82 -9.66
CA TRP A 94 0.81 12.07 -8.45
C TRP A 94 -0.09 12.52 -7.28
N LYS A 95 -0.61 11.55 -6.55
CA LYS A 95 -1.24 11.78 -5.25
C LYS A 95 -0.58 10.83 -4.24
N ASP A 96 0.12 11.42 -3.28
CA ASP A 96 0.72 10.63 -2.20
C ASP A 96 -0.35 9.88 -1.41
N GLY A 97 -0.10 8.60 -1.19
CA GLY A 97 -0.94 7.72 -0.42
C GLY A 97 -0.31 7.39 0.94
N TYR A 98 -0.46 6.13 1.35
CA TYR A 98 0.12 5.64 2.60
C TYR A 98 1.63 5.44 2.46
N ARG A 99 2.39 5.93 3.45
CA ARG A 99 3.82 5.65 3.60
C ARG A 99 4.03 4.41 4.45
N ASN A 100 5.18 3.74 4.27
CA ASN A 100 5.58 2.69 5.19
C ASN A 100 5.91 3.28 6.55
N MET A 101 5.20 2.86 7.61
CA MET A 101 5.38 3.37 8.97
C MET A 101 6.58 2.77 9.71
N VAL A 102 7.34 1.87 9.11
CA VAL A 102 8.48 1.19 9.75
C VAL A 102 9.46 2.17 10.37
N GLU A 103 9.73 3.31 9.71
CA GLU A 103 10.61 4.36 10.23
C GLU A 103 10.10 5.03 11.51
N LYS A 104 8.78 4.99 11.76
CA LYS A 104 8.14 5.54 12.97
C LYS A 104 7.99 4.50 14.08
N ILE A 105 8.06 3.22 13.75
CA ILE A 105 7.91 2.11 14.71
C ILE A 105 9.26 1.57 15.14
N CYS A 106 10.24 1.44 14.21
CA CYS A 106 11.59 0.99 14.55
C CYS A 106 12.35 2.03 15.39
N GLY A 107 13.33 1.59 16.16
CA GLY A 107 14.08 2.43 17.07
C GLY A 107 13.38 2.61 18.40
N GLU A 108 13.16 3.85 18.83
CA GLU A 108 12.59 4.17 20.16
C GLU A 108 11.18 3.58 20.39
N ASN A 109 10.40 3.39 19.34
CA ASN A 109 9.04 2.87 19.42
C ASN A 109 8.94 1.35 19.23
N TYR A 110 10.06 0.63 19.12
CA TYR A 110 10.02 -0.82 18.87
C TYR A 110 9.39 -1.61 20.02
N HIS A 111 9.39 -1.05 21.24
CA HIS A 111 8.68 -1.59 22.39
C HIS A 111 7.19 -1.86 22.13
N LEU A 112 6.55 -1.13 21.18
CA LEU A 112 5.16 -1.37 20.76
C LEU A 112 4.99 -2.76 20.15
N ILE A 113 5.95 -3.17 19.32
CA ILE A 113 5.96 -4.52 18.72
C ILE A 113 6.27 -5.58 19.78
N GLU A 114 7.25 -5.33 20.66
CA GLU A 114 7.61 -6.28 21.72
C GLU A 114 6.45 -6.53 22.67
N ASN A 115 5.72 -5.48 23.07
CA ASN A 115 4.55 -5.61 23.93
C ASN A 115 3.40 -6.33 23.22
N ALA A 116 3.18 -6.05 21.91
CA ALA A 116 2.19 -6.76 21.10
C ALA A 116 2.52 -8.26 21.02
N VAL A 117 3.78 -8.63 20.79
CA VAL A 117 4.26 -10.02 20.79
C VAL A 117 4.03 -10.68 22.14
N LYS A 118 4.36 -10.00 23.25
CA LYS A 118 4.09 -10.52 24.60
C LYS A 118 2.60 -10.76 24.85
N ALA A 119 1.75 -9.79 24.49
CA ALA A 119 0.30 -9.89 24.65
C ALA A 119 -0.27 -11.09 23.85
N CYS A 120 0.17 -11.29 22.61
CA CYS A 120 -0.22 -12.45 21.81
C CYS A 120 0.13 -13.77 22.52
N ARG A 121 1.36 -13.89 23.02
CA ARG A 121 1.82 -15.10 23.72
C ARG A 121 1.07 -15.34 25.04
N LEU A 122 0.72 -14.28 25.78
CA LEU A 122 -0.11 -14.40 26.97
C LEU A 122 -1.51 -14.91 26.63
N ALA A 123 -2.07 -14.53 25.49
CA ALA A 123 -3.33 -15.05 24.98
C ALA A 123 -3.21 -16.46 24.34
N GLY A 124 -2.05 -17.08 24.40
CA GLY A 124 -1.79 -18.42 23.81
C GLY A 124 -1.72 -18.41 22.28
N VAL A 125 -1.43 -17.27 21.68
CA VAL A 125 -1.29 -17.09 20.22
C VAL A 125 0.18 -16.85 19.90
N GLU A 126 0.76 -17.66 18.99
CA GLU A 126 2.11 -17.36 18.47
C GLU A 126 2.01 -16.26 17.40
N PRO A 127 2.63 -15.10 17.62
CA PRO A 127 2.51 -13.97 16.71
C PRO A 127 3.28 -14.20 15.42
N LEU A 128 2.64 -13.88 14.29
CA LEU A 128 3.27 -13.83 12.98
C LEU A 128 3.49 -12.36 12.58
N ILE A 129 4.75 -11.92 12.60
CA ILE A 129 5.12 -10.56 12.18
C ILE A 129 5.35 -10.59 10.67
N GLN A 130 4.49 -9.87 9.93
CA GLN A 130 4.57 -9.82 8.48
C GLN A 130 4.19 -8.43 7.94
N PRO A 131 4.66 -8.06 6.74
CA PRO A 131 4.30 -6.80 6.14
C PRO A 131 2.84 -6.76 5.72
N ILE A 132 2.23 -5.58 5.86
CA ILE A 132 0.91 -5.30 5.27
C ILE A 132 1.13 -4.67 3.90
N ARG A 133 0.51 -5.24 2.86
CA ARG A 133 0.59 -4.72 1.48
C ARG A 133 -0.45 -3.62 1.20
N GLY A 134 -1.37 -3.38 2.13
CA GLY A 134 -2.37 -2.32 2.10
C GLY A 134 -1.93 -1.05 2.82
N GLY A 135 -2.69 0.04 2.65
CA GLY A 135 -2.61 1.21 3.51
C GLY A 135 -3.46 0.99 4.77
N THR A 136 -3.05 1.57 5.88
CA THR A 136 -3.79 1.51 7.15
C THR A 136 -3.81 2.88 7.82
N ASP A 137 -4.84 3.15 8.61
CA ASP A 137 -4.91 4.40 9.38
C ASP A 137 -3.76 4.52 10.38
N GLY A 138 -3.26 3.39 10.91
CA GLY A 138 -2.08 3.34 11.75
C GLY A 138 -0.84 3.92 11.08
N ALA A 139 -0.69 3.77 9.77
CA ALA A 139 0.39 4.41 9.03
C ALA A 139 0.24 5.93 9.03
N GLN A 140 -0.96 6.47 8.79
CA GLN A 140 -1.20 7.92 8.85
C GLN A 140 -0.99 8.47 10.26
N LEU A 141 -1.55 7.82 11.28
CA LEU A 141 -1.39 8.20 12.67
C LEU A 141 0.09 8.23 13.09
N SER A 142 0.88 7.27 12.63
CA SER A 142 2.31 7.21 12.91
C SER A 142 3.06 8.43 12.37
N PHE A 143 2.71 8.91 11.18
CA PHE A 143 3.29 10.13 10.62
C PHE A 143 2.74 11.43 11.24
N MET A 144 1.60 11.36 11.93
CA MET A 144 1.04 12.46 12.71
C MET A 144 1.63 12.53 14.14
N GLY A 145 2.56 11.65 14.50
CA GLY A 145 3.23 11.64 15.81
C GLY A 145 2.66 10.62 16.80
N LEU A 146 1.74 9.75 16.38
CA LEU A 146 1.22 8.64 17.16
C LEU A 146 1.69 7.32 16.54
N PRO A 147 2.83 6.74 16.94
CA PRO A 147 3.30 5.45 16.47
C PRO A 147 2.25 4.36 16.70
N CYS A 148 1.72 3.79 15.64
CA CYS A 148 0.54 2.94 15.70
C CYS A 148 0.71 1.69 14.81
N PRO A 149 1.39 0.63 15.30
CA PRO A 149 1.49 -0.64 14.59
C PRO A 149 0.13 -1.34 14.54
N ASN A 150 -0.06 -2.19 13.53
CA ASN A 150 -1.31 -2.92 13.37
C ASN A 150 -1.27 -4.26 14.13
N LEU A 151 -2.41 -4.63 14.71
CA LEU A 151 -2.65 -5.96 15.28
C LEU A 151 -3.60 -6.74 14.39
N GLY A 152 -3.38 -8.06 14.28
CA GLY A 152 -4.31 -8.96 13.64
C GLY A 152 -5.59 -9.12 14.45
N VAL A 153 -6.73 -9.11 13.78
CA VAL A 153 -8.06 -9.28 14.40
C VAL A 153 -8.69 -10.65 14.08
N GLY A 154 -7.93 -11.56 13.44
CA GLY A 154 -8.44 -12.87 13.05
C GLY A 154 -9.41 -12.83 11.86
N GLY A 155 -9.39 -11.76 11.07
CA GLY A 155 -10.21 -11.62 9.87
C GLY A 155 -9.58 -12.25 8.63
N PHE A 156 -10.43 -12.61 7.66
CA PHE A 156 -10.07 -13.23 6.40
C PHE A 156 -10.85 -12.62 5.24
N GLY A 157 -10.33 -12.73 4.02
CA GLY A 157 -11.01 -12.33 2.80
C GLY A 157 -11.27 -10.83 2.68
N TYR A 158 -10.41 -10.00 3.26
CA TYR A 158 -10.54 -8.54 3.32
C TYR A 158 -10.87 -7.92 1.98
N HIS A 159 -11.79 -6.96 1.98
CA HIS A 159 -12.28 -6.21 0.82
C HIS A 159 -13.02 -7.08 -0.23
N GLY A 160 -13.33 -8.31 0.10
CA GLY A 160 -14.04 -9.23 -0.78
C GLY A 160 -15.47 -9.55 -0.30
N PRO A 161 -16.30 -10.17 -1.16
CA PRO A 161 -17.67 -10.54 -0.78
C PRO A 161 -17.75 -11.64 0.28
N TYR A 162 -16.64 -12.29 0.58
CA TYR A 162 -16.50 -13.33 1.59
C TYR A 162 -15.66 -12.87 2.79
N GLU A 163 -15.55 -11.57 3.01
CA GLU A 163 -14.87 -11.04 4.19
C GLU A 163 -15.57 -11.53 5.46
N HIS A 164 -14.80 -12.11 6.36
CA HIS A 164 -15.34 -12.70 7.59
C HIS A 164 -14.29 -12.73 8.71
N VAL A 165 -14.77 -12.92 9.92
CA VAL A 165 -13.97 -13.20 11.11
C VAL A 165 -14.65 -14.31 11.90
N SER A 166 -13.88 -15.21 12.50
CA SER A 166 -14.45 -16.23 13.39
C SER A 166 -14.71 -15.67 14.79
N VAL A 167 -15.66 -16.27 15.51
CA VAL A 167 -15.95 -15.88 16.91
C VAL A 167 -14.70 -16.08 17.77
N GLU A 168 -13.99 -17.20 17.60
CA GLU A 168 -12.74 -17.49 18.30
C GLU A 168 -11.64 -16.48 17.99
N GLY A 169 -11.60 -15.99 16.74
CA GLY A 169 -10.68 -14.92 16.33
C GLY A 169 -10.97 -13.59 17.03
N MET A 170 -12.25 -13.23 17.14
CA MET A 170 -12.68 -12.03 17.89
C MET A 170 -12.35 -12.16 19.39
N ASP A 171 -12.64 -13.30 20.00
CA ASP A 171 -12.34 -13.55 21.42
C ASP A 171 -10.82 -13.45 21.67
N LYS A 172 -9.99 -14.01 20.80
CA LYS A 172 -8.53 -13.89 20.89
C LYS A 172 -8.04 -12.48 20.68
N ALA A 173 -8.61 -11.72 19.75
CA ALA A 173 -8.26 -10.32 19.56
C ALA A 173 -8.58 -9.47 20.81
N LEU A 174 -9.71 -9.72 21.46
CA LEU A 174 -10.07 -9.08 22.72
C LEU A 174 -9.10 -9.45 23.85
N GLU A 175 -8.77 -10.73 24.01
CA GLU A 175 -7.83 -11.22 25.02
C GLU A 175 -6.44 -10.58 24.83
N ILE A 176 -5.94 -10.50 23.60
CA ILE A 176 -4.67 -9.82 23.26
C ILE A 176 -4.73 -8.34 23.64
N ALA A 177 -5.84 -7.65 23.32
CA ALA A 177 -6.00 -6.24 23.66
C ALA A 177 -6.00 -6.00 25.17
N LEU A 178 -6.65 -6.85 25.96
CA LEU A 178 -6.65 -6.78 27.42
C LEU A 178 -5.23 -6.97 27.99
N HIS A 179 -4.51 -7.99 27.56
CA HIS A 179 -3.12 -8.19 27.99
C HIS A 179 -2.20 -7.04 27.58
N LEU A 180 -2.45 -6.42 26.42
CA LEU A 180 -1.68 -5.25 26.01
C LEU A 180 -1.90 -4.08 26.96
N VAL A 181 -3.15 -3.80 27.35
CA VAL A 181 -3.48 -2.76 28.34
C VAL A 181 -2.80 -3.06 29.69
N GLU A 182 -2.87 -4.29 30.18
CA GLU A 182 -2.23 -4.72 31.44
C GLU A 182 -0.70 -4.50 31.40
N LEU A 183 -0.04 -4.84 30.30
CA LEU A 183 1.40 -4.61 30.11
C LEU A 183 1.76 -3.13 30.24
N TYR A 184 0.98 -2.24 29.64
CA TYR A 184 1.21 -0.79 29.73
C TYR A 184 0.89 -0.22 31.11
N LEU A 185 -0.16 -0.70 31.78
CA LEU A 185 -0.47 -0.32 33.15
C LEU A 185 0.65 -0.68 34.12
N SER A 186 1.29 -1.84 33.95
CA SER A 186 2.41 -2.26 34.78
C SER A 186 3.68 -1.39 34.59
N LEU A 187 3.84 -0.77 33.42
CA LEU A 187 4.96 0.14 33.11
C LEU A 187 4.76 1.55 33.68
N ILE A 188 3.51 1.96 33.90
CA ILE A 188 3.17 3.30 34.46
C ILE A 188 3.41 3.35 35.98
N HIS A 189 3.44 2.20 36.66
CA HIS A 189 3.58 2.09 38.10
C HIS A 189 5.02 1.79 38.57
N ILE A 190 6.01 1.90 37.70
CA ILE A 190 7.43 1.85 38.03
C ILE A 190 8.02 3.26 37.93
#